data_58809474938323a6b67763066a244856
#
_entry.id   58809474938323a6b67763066a244856
#
_cell.length_a   1.000
_cell.length_b   1.000
_cell.length_c   1.000
_cell.angle_alpha   90.00
_cell.angle_beta   90.00
_cell.angle_gamma   90.00
#
_symmetry.space_group_name_H-M   'P 1'
#
loop_
_entity.id
_entity.type
_entity.pdbx_description
1 polymer ?
#
loop_
_entity_poly.entity_id
_entity_poly.type
_entity_poly.pdbx_seq_one_letter_code
_entity_poly.pdbx_strand_id
1 'polypeptide(L)'
;ESSNTFFVQLVEEIHRRGMKVILDGVFNHCGSFNKWMDREQIYENQEGYEPGAYVSADSPYRSFFKFNNDQAWPYNPNYDGWWGHDTLPKLCYEQSPKLHDYILEIGKKWVSPPFNVDGWRLDVAADLGFSNEYNHQFWKEFRKVVKEANPNAIILAEHYGDAKSWLRGDEWDTVMNYDAFMEPLTWFFT
;
A
#
# COMPACT_ATOMS: atom_id res chain seq x y z
N GLU A 1 1.90 21.70 -1.83
CA GLU A 1 1.62 22.34 -0.50
C GLU A 1 0.14 22.56 -0.29
N SER A 2 -0.56 23.20 -1.23
CA SER A 2 -1.98 23.55 -1.11
C SER A 2 -2.90 22.33 -0.88
N SER A 3 -2.66 21.21 -1.57
CA SER A 3 -3.49 20.00 -1.43
C SER A 3 -3.40 19.39 -0.04
N ASN A 4 -2.19 19.31 0.54
CA ASN A 4 -2.00 18.78 1.88
C ASN A 4 -2.65 19.69 2.95
N THR A 5 -2.54 21.01 2.78
CA THR A 5 -3.19 21.97 3.68
C THR A 5 -4.71 21.84 3.64
N PHE A 6 -5.27 21.69 2.43
CA PHE A 6 -6.70 21.49 2.26
C PHE A 6 -7.17 20.17 2.86
N PHE A 7 -6.37 19.10 2.72
CA PHE A 7 -6.67 17.81 3.32
C PHE A 7 -6.70 17.87 4.87
N VAL A 8 -5.74 18.57 5.48
CA VAL A 8 -5.75 18.81 6.94
C VAL A 8 -7.05 19.48 7.38
N GLN A 9 -7.45 20.56 6.70
CA GLN A 9 -8.72 21.27 6.99
C GLN A 9 -9.94 20.35 6.82
N LEU A 10 -9.93 19.47 5.80
CA LEU A 10 -11.00 18.51 5.58
C LEU A 10 -11.10 17.52 6.74
N VAL A 11 -9.97 16.95 7.19
CA VAL A 11 -9.95 16.00 8.33
C VAL A 11 -10.43 16.68 9.61
N GLU A 12 -9.99 17.91 9.89
CA GLU A 12 -10.45 18.70 11.04
C GLU A 12 -11.97 18.93 11.01
N GLU A 13 -12.51 19.27 9.85
CA GLU A 13 -13.96 19.49 9.69
C GLU A 13 -14.77 18.19 9.86
N ILE A 14 -14.26 17.08 9.35
CA ILE A 14 -14.84 15.74 9.54
C ILE A 14 -14.88 15.39 11.04
N HIS A 15 -13.76 15.59 11.75
CA HIS A 15 -13.66 15.35 13.19
C HIS A 15 -14.62 16.25 13.98
N ARG A 16 -14.74 17.54 13.61
CA ARG A 16 -15.67 18.47 14.24
C ARG A 16 -17.12 18.01 14.15
N ARG A 17 -17.46 17.22 13.12
CA ARG A 17 -18.79 16.60 12.94
C ARG A 17 -18.92 15.24 13.62
N GLY A 18 -17.92 14.80 14.38
CA GLY A 18 -17.93 13.51 15.08
C GLY A 18 -17.70 12.30 14.18
N MET A 19 -17.23 12.51 12.94
CA MET A 19 -16.89 11.44 12.00
C MET A 19 -15.41 11.11 12.06
N LYS A 20 -15.03 9.97 11.47
CA LYS A 20 -13.66 9.46 11.39
C LYS A 20 -13.21 9.32 9.93
N VAL A 21 -11.89 9.38 9.71
CA VAL A 21 -11.26 9.25 8.39
C VAL A 21 -10.35 8.04 8.39
N ILE A 22 -10.61 7.09 7.49
CA ILE A 22 -9.74 5.94 7.22
C ILE A 22 -9.24 6.07 5.79
N LEU A 23 -7.93 6.04 5.59
CA LEU A 23 -7.32 6.08 4.26
C LEU A 23 -7.17 4.69 3.68
N ASP A 24 -7.28 4.60 2.35
CA ASP A 24 -6.98 3.38 1.62
C ASP A 24 -5.48 3.26 1.34
N GLY A 25 -4.88 2.19 1.83
CA GLY A 25 -3.47 1.86 1.69
C GLY A 25 -3.26 0.77 0.66
N VAL A 26 -3.08 1.14 -0.61
CA VAL A 26 -2.74 0.21 -1.69
C VAL A 26 -1.23 0.03 -1.69
N PHE A 27 -0.74 -0.91 -0.87
CA PHE A 27 0.69 -1.12 -0.65
C PHE A 27 1.25 -2.39 -1.32
N ASN A 28 0.39 -3.28 -1.81
CA ASN A 28 0.81 -4.48 -2.52
C ASN A 28 1.35 -4.21 -3.93
N HIS A 29 0.79 -3.23 -4.61
CA HIS A 29 1.11 -2.86 -5.99
C HIS A 29 0.96 -1.36 -6.21
N CYS A 30 1.35 -0.88 -7.37
CA CYS A 30 1.02 0.48 -7.81
C CYS A 30 0.40 0.44 -9.23
N GLY A 31 -0.08 1.57 -9.72
CA GLY A 31 -0.46 1.68 -11.12
C GLY A 31 0.80 1.72 -12.01
N SER A 32 0.73 1.15 -13.20
CA SER A 32 1.84 1.16 -14.18
C SER A 32 2.29 2.58 -14.58
N PHE A 33 1.36 3.54 -14.49
CA PHE A 33 1.61 4.97 -14.72
C PHE A 33 2.29 5.70 -13.54
N ASN A 34 2.48 5.03 -12.38
CA ASN A 34 3.20 5.64 -11.27
C ASN A 34 4.65 5.93 -11.67
N LYS A 35 5.18 7.06 -11.24
CA LYS A 35 6.56 7.48 -11.56
C LYS A 35 7.64 6.47 -11.22
N TRP A 36 7.38 5.54 -10.30
CA TRP A 36 8.33 4.49 -9.96
C TRP A 36 8.48 3.44 -11.07
N MET A 37 7.39 3.14 -11.77
CA MET A 37 7.38 2.22 -12.92
C MET A 37 7.49 2.99 -14.24
N ASP A 38 6.63 3.97 -14.45
CA ASP A 38 6.53 4.84 -15.65
C ASP A 38 6.45 4.04 -16.96
N ARG A 39 5.63 2.99 -16.97
CA ARG A 39 5.40 2.19 -18.18
C ARG A 39 4.84 3.01 -19.33
N GLU A 40 3.97 3.95 -19.04
CA GLU A 40 3.33 4.86 -19.99
C GLU A 40 4.21 6.05 -20.39
N GLN A 41 5.46 6.11 -19.88
CA GLN A 41 6.46 7.12 -20.24
C GLN A 41 5.97 8.57 -20.02
N ILE A 42 5.19 8.77 -18.95
CA ILE A 42 4.62 10.08 -18.60
C ILE A 42 5.70 10.99 -18.02
N TYR A 43 6.63 10.44 -17.24
CA TYR A 43 7.65 11.18 -16.51
C TYR A 43 9.01 11.16 -17.23
N GLU A 44 9.17 10.30 -18.24
CA GLU A 44 10.39 10.23 -19.04
C GLU A 44 10.68 11.60 -19.66
N ASN A 45 11.91 12.08 -19.50
CA ASN A 45 12.37 13.38 -19.98
C ASN A 45 11.68 14.61 -19.35
N GLN A 46 10.92 14.46 -18.27
CA GLN A 46 10.40 15.60 -17.51
C GLN A 46 11.42 16.09 -16.47
N GLU A 47 11.63 17.40 -16.43
CA GLU A 47 12.53 18.02 -15.44
C GLU A 47 12.06 17.73 -14.01
N GLY A 48 12.98 17.29 -13.14
CA GLY A 48 12.70 16.96 -11.74
C GLY A 48 12.21 15.54 -11.49
N TYR A 49 12.15 14.68 -12.52
CA TYR A 49 11.81 13.28 -12.36
C TYR A 49 12.98 12.37 -12.75
N GLU A 50 13.17 11.34 -11.95
CA GLU A 50 14.09 10.24 -12.25
C GLU A 50 13.42 9.23 -13.20
N PRO A 51 14.19 8.51 -14.02
CA PRO A 51 13.62 7.49 -14.91
C PRO A 51 12.93 6.38 -14.12
N GLY A 52 11.74 5.99 -14.56
CA GLY A 52 10.99 4.87 -13.98
C GLY A 52 11.70 3.52 -14.17
N ALA A 53 11.34 2.53 -13.38
CA ALA A 53 11.95 1.20 -13.43
C ALA A 53 11.70 0.46 -14.76
N TYR A 54 10.60 0.74 -15.46
CA TYR A 54 10.34 0.23 -16.80
C TYR A 54 11.30 0.81 -17.83
N VAL A 55 11.60 2.11 -17.70
CA VAL A 55 12.39 2.88 -18.67
C VAL A 55 13.87 2.49 -18.64
N SER A 56 14.46 2.33 -17.45
CA SER A 56 15.90 2.13 -17.30
C SER A 56 16.27 1.12 -16.21
N ALA A 57 17.30 0.31 -16.51
CA ALA A 57 17.94 -0.56 -15.53
C ALA A 57 18.59 0.21 -14.37
N ASP A 58 19.04 1.44 -14.65
CA ASP A 58 19.72 2.32 -13.68
C ASP A 58 18.72 3.16 -12.86
N SER A 59 17.42 2.93 -13.01
CA SER A 59 16.38 3.63 -12.25
C SER A 59 16.58 3.47 -10.74
N PRO A 60 16.46 4.55 -9.96
CA PRO A 60 16.50 4.49 -8.50
C PRO A 60 15.31 3.70 -7.90
N TYR A 61 14.34 3.36 -8.71
CA TYR A 61 13.16 2.56 -8.37
C TYR A 61 13.27 1.10 -8.86
N ARG A 62 14.38 0.71 -9.51
CA ARG A 62 14.58 -0.63 -10.08
C ARG A 62 14.33 -1.74 -9.05
N SER A 63 14.82 -1.55 -7.82
CA SER A 63 14.65 -2.53 -6.73
C SER A 63 13.23 -2.60 -6.15
N PHE A 64 12.34 -1.67 -6.51
CA PHE A 64 10.95 -1.68 -6.03
C PHE A 64 10.10 -2.76 -6.69
N PHE A 65 10.60 -3.32 -7.80
CA PHE A 65 9.89 -4.29 -8.62
C PHE A 65 10.78 -5.50 -8.93
N LYS A 66 10.16 -6.66 -9.07
CA LYS A 66 10.85 -7.86 -9.50
C LYS A 66 10.75 -7.98 -11.01
N PHE A 67 11.91 -7.90 -11.67
CA PHE A 67 12.04 -8.14 -13.11
C PHE A 67 12.59 -9.54 -13.37
N ASN A 68 12.03 -10.21 -14.35
CA ASN A 68 12.35 -11.60 -14.70
C ASN A 68 13.33 -11.72 -15.88
N ASN A 69 13.71 -10.59 -16.51
CA ASN A 69 14.68 -10.54 -17.60
C ASN A 69 15.50 -9.24 -17.54
N ASP A 70 16.73 -9.32 -17.13
CA ASP A 70 17.64 -8.18 -17.00
C ASP A 70 18.27 -7.73 -18.33
N GLN A 71 17.99 -8.40 -19.45
CA GLN A 71 18.49 -8.05 -20.77
C GLN A 71 17.48 -7.25 -21.61
N ALA A 72 16.29 -6.99 -21.07
CA ALA A 72 15.18 -6.40 -21.83
C ALA A 72 15.09 -4.86 -21.73
N TRP A 73 16.03 -4.20 -21.05
CA TRP A 73 16.08 -2.73 -21.04
C TRP A 73 16.68 -2.17 -22.34
N PRO A 74 16.29 -0.94 -22.72
CA PRO A 74 15.28 -0.07 -22.10
C PRO A 74 13.85 -0.57 -22.33
N TYR A 75 12.90 -0.04 -21.52
CA TYR A 75 11.46 -0.34 -21.59
C TYR A 75 11.14 -1.81 -21.33
N ASN A 76 11.58 -2.29 -20.16
CA ASN A 76 11.46 -3.70 -19.77
C ASN A 76 10.04 -4.09 -19.32
N PRO A 77 9.29 -4.90 -20.10
CA PRO A 77 7.94 -5.34 -19.76
C PRO A 77 7.91 -6.59 -18.87
N ASN A 78 9.08 -7.18 -18.52
CA ASN A 78 9.17 -8.48 -17.87
C ASN A 78 9.21 -8.34 -16.34
N TYR A 79 8.25 -7.64 -15.77
CA TYR A 79 8.08 -7.50 -14.32
C TYR A 79 6.88 -8.28 -13.81
N ASP A 80 6.89 -8.60 -12.51
CA ASP A 80 5.75 -9.25 -11.86
C ASP A 80 4.63 -8.24 -11.62
N GLY A 81 3.43 -8.52 -12.13
CA GLY A 81 2.19 -7.83 -11.80
C GLY A 81 1.36 -8.61 -10.77
N TRP A 82 0.55 -7.90 -9.98
CA TRP A 82 -0.41 -8.55 -9.09
C TRP A 82 -1.40 -9.36 -9.92
N TRP A 83 -1.50 -10.66 -9.62
CA TRP A 83 -2.26 -11.66 -10.39
C TRP A 83 -1.94 -11.66 -11.90
N GLY A 84 -0.72 -11.27 -12.28
CA GLY A 84 -0.29 -11.21 -13.68
C GLY A 84 -0.76 -9.99 -14.45
N HIS A 85 -1.42 -9.03 -13.80
CA HIS A 85 -1.84 -7.79 -14.44
C HIS A 85 -0.64 -6.83 -14.60
N ASP A 86 -0.28 -6.55 -15.83
CA ASP A 86 0.84 -5.67 -16.17
C ASP A 86 0.57 -4.18 -15.87
N THR A 87 -0.70 -3.81 -15.72
CA THR A 87 -1.13 -2.48 -15.26
C THR A 87 -1.04 -2.28 -13.74
N LEU A 88 -0.77 -3.36 -12.99
CA LEU A 88 -0.65 -3.38 -11.53
C LEU A 88 0.70 -3.98 -11.10
N PRO A 89 1.84 -3.28 -11.37
CA PRO A 89 3.16 -3.75 -10.98
C PRO A 89 3.23 -4.07 -9.50
N LYS A 90 3.62 -5.30 -9.16
CA LYS A 90 3.73 -5.76 -7.77
C LYS A 90 4.99 -5.20 -7.12
N LEU A 91 4.84 -4.64 -5.93
CA LEU A 91 5.96 -4.10 -5.15
C LEU A 91 6.76 -5.22 -4.47
N CYS A 92 8.08 -5.16 -4.59
CA CYS A 92 9.02 -6.15 -4.07
C CYS A 92 9.81 -5.59 -2.89
N TYR A 93 9.24 -5.71 -1.72
CA TYR A 93 9.82 -5.21 -0.47
C TYR A 93 11.06 -5.98 -0.04
N GLU A 94 11.09 -7.30 -0.26
CA GLU A 94 12.16 -8.20 0.17
C GLU A 94 13.54 -7.82 -0.42
N GLN A 95 13.56 -7.20 -1.59
CA GLN A 95 14.80 -6.75 -2.21
C GLN A 95 15.05 -5.25 -2.08
N SER A 96 14.14 -4.48 -1.44
CA SER A 96 14.24 -3.03 -1.35
C SER A 96 13.95 -2.50 0.06
N PRO A 97 14.96 -2.43 0.94
CA PRO A 97 14.83 -1.75 2.23
C PRO A 97 14.33 -0.30 2.09
N LYS A 98 14.75 0.39 1.02
CA LYS A 98 14.29 1.76 0.73
C LYS A 98 12.78 1.84 0.55
N LEU A 99 12.18 0.90 -0.18
CA LEU A 99 10.73 0.82 -0.35
C LEU A 99 10.04 0.48 0.97
N HIS A 100 10.56 -0.52 1.68
CA HIS A 100 10.07 -0.96 2.98
C HIS A 100 9.95 0.24 3.94
N ASP A 101 11.06 0.91 4.20
CA ASP A 101 11.13 2.05 5.12
C ASP A 101 10.22 3.20 4.68
N TYR A 102 10.18 3.47 3.36
CA TYR A 102 9.31 4.52 2.81
C TYR A 102 7.82 4.26 3.10
N ILE A 103 7.36 3.03 2.93
CA ILE A 103 5.94 2.70 3.19
C ILE A 103 5.64 2.71 4.70
N LEU A 104 6.56 2.27 5.56
CA LEU A 104 6.38 2.42 7.01
C LEU A 104 6.26 3.90 7.42
N GLU A 105 7.10 4.77 6.85
CA GLU A 105 7.00 6.22 7.09
C GLU A 105 5.68 6.82 6.56
N ILE A 106 5.16 6.35 5.43
CA ILE A 106 3.83 6.72 4.94
C ILE A 106 2.74 6.29 5.94
N GLY A 107 2.81 5.04 6.42
CA GLY A 107 1.87 4.52 7.42
C GLY A 107 1.80 5.39 8.67
N LYS A 108 2.96 5.80 9.19
CA LYS A 108 3.10 6.67 10.34
C LYS A 108 2.65 8.11 10.07
N LYS A 109 3.09 8.68 8.93
CA LYS A 109 2.90 10.10 8.59
C LYS A 109 1.43 10.53 8.64
N TRP A 110 0.54 9.77 7.99
CA TRP A 110 -0.84 10.18 7.83
C TRP A 110 -1.68 10.07 9.10
N VAL A 111 -1.30 9.20 10.04
CA VAL A 111 -1.96 9.10 11.36
C VAL A 111 -1.37 10.06 12.39
N SER A 112 -0.32 10.79 12.03
CA SER A 112 0.36 11.80 12.86
C SER A 112 -0.10 13.22 12.53
N PRO A 113 0.12 14.20 13.43
CA PRO A 113 -0.02 15.61 13.09
C PRO A 113 0.84 16.00 11.88
N PRO A 114 0.36 16.89 11.01
CA PRO A 114 -0.92 17.61 11.08
C PRO A 114 -2.11 16.86 10.48
N PHE A 115 -1.93 15.69 9.86
CA PHE A 115 -2.96 14.97 9.10
C PHE A 115 -4.01 14.31 10.00
N ASN A 116 -3.57 13.61 11.08
CA ASN A 116 -4.40 13.02 12.11
C ASN A 116 -5.54 12.13 11.61
N VAL A 117 -5.34 11.37 10.53
CA VAL A 117 -6.35 10.39 10.10
C VAL A 117 -6.49 9.27 11.14
N ASP A 118 -7.66 8.63 11.17
CA ASP A 118 -8.03 7.68 12.23
C ASP A 118 -7.64 6.23 11.91
N GLY A 119 -7.01 5.98 10.77
CA GLY A 119 -6.52 4.65 10.43
C GLY A 119 -6.34 4.38 8.96
N TRP A 120 -6.08 3.11 8.67
CA TRP A 120 -5.81 2.55 7.36
C TRP A 120 -6.77 1.42 7.02
N ARG A 121 -7.33 1.43 5.81
CA ARG A 121 -7.85 0.25 5.14
C ARG A 121 -6.74 -0.25 4.23
N LEU A 122 -6.35 -1.50 4.36
CA LEU A 122 -5.22 -2.10 3.65
C LEU A 122 -5.74 -2.96 2.50
N ASP A 123 -5.52 -2.50 1.28
CA ASP A 123 -5.91 -3.18 0.05
C ASP A 123 -5.12 -4.49 -0.12
N VAL A 124 -5.83 -5.59 -0.40
CA VAL A 124 -5.29 -6.95 -0.59
C VAL A 124 -4.13 -7.30 0.35
N ALA A 125 -4.30 -7.01 1.61
CA ALA A 125 -3.24 -6.99 2.62
C ALA A 125 -2.47 -8.33 2.75
N ALA A 126 -3.15 -9.47 2.53
CA ALA A 126 -2.54 -10.79 2.59
C ALA A 126 -1.58 -11.07 1.41
N ASP A 127 -1.71 -10.31 0.31
CA ASP A 127 -0.91 -10.51 -0.89
C ASP A 127 0.42 -9.72 -0.87
N LEU A 128 0.61 -8.80 0.10
CA LEU A 128 1.81 -7.98 0.18
C LEU A 128 3.06 -8.82 0.37
N GLY A 129 4.10 -8.51 -0.41
CA GLY A 129 5.36 -9.27 -0.43
C GLY A 129 5.28 -10.52 -1.31
N PHE A 130 6.37 -11.28 -1.36
CA PHE A 130 6.50 -12.50 -2.15
C PHE A 130 6.57 -13.77 -1.30
N SER A 131 6.58 -13.62 0.04
CA SER A 131 6.48 -14.72 0.98
C SER A 131 5.51 -14.41 2.12
N ASN A 132 4.87 -15.46 2.63
CA ASN A 132 3.96 -15.34 3.77
C ASN A 132 4.70 -14.88 5.04
N GLU A 133 5.93 -15.34 5.22
CA GLU A 133 6.78 -14.94 6.34
C GLU A 133 7.08 -13.44 6.32
N TYR A 134 7.45 -12.91 5.15
CA TYR A 134 7.68 -11.47 4.99
C TYR A 134 6.40 -10.66 5.21
N ASN A 135 5.27 -11.12 4.67
CA ASN A 135 3.96 -10.50 4.86
C ASN A 135 3.65 -10.27 6.34
N HIS A 136 3.73 -11.33 7.15
CA HIS A 136 3.50 -11.24 8.60
C HIS A 136 4.51 -10.31 9.30
N GLN A 137 5.79 -10.38 8.95
CA GLN A 137 6.80 -9.48 9.52
C GLN A 137 6.48 -8.02 9.20
N PHE A 138 6.18 -7.71 7.93
CA PHE A 138 5.87 -6.35 7.50
C PHE A 138 4.68 -5.78 8.26
N TRP A 139 3.59 -6.53 8.42
CA TRP A 139 2.40 -6.03 9.10
C TRP A 139 2.62 -5.83 10.60
N LYS A 140 3.50 -6.58 11.24
CA LYS A 140 3.93 -6.32 12.62
C LYS A 140 4.67 -4.99 12.74
N GLU A 141 5.59 -4.75 11.83
CA GLU A 141 6.35 -3.50 11.78
C GLU A 141 5.45 -2.29 11.44
N PHE A 142 4.55 -2.45 10.47
CA PHE A 142 3.56 -1.45 10.11
C PHE A 142 2.65 -1.11 11.31
N ARG A 143 2.11 -2.13 11.99
CA ARG A 143 1.35 -1.92 13.23
C ARG A 143 2.14 -1.14 14.27
N LYS A 144 3.37 -1.53 14.49
CA LYS A 144 4.23 -0.87 15.48
C LYS A 144 4.35 0.62 15.20
N VAL A 145 4.74 1.02 13.98
CA VAL A 145 4.93 2.45 13.65
C VAL A 145 3.62 3.24 13.67
N VAL A 146 2.51 2.63 13.24
CA VAL A 146 1.19 3.26 13.26
C VAL A 146 0.70 3.47 14.70
N LYS A 147 0.78 2.44 15.54
CA LYS A 147 0.29 2.51 16.94
C LYS A 147 1.19 3.36 17.86
N GLU A 148 2.49 3.44 17.58
CA GLU A 148 3.39 4.38 18.25
C GLU A 148 3.04 5.84 17.92
N ALA A 149 2.63 6.12 16.67
CA ALA A 149 2.24 7.45 16.24
C ALA A 149 0.81 7.82 16.70
N ASN A 150 -0.12 6.89 16.61
CA ASN A 150 -1.51 7.06 17.04
C ASN A 150 -2.08 5.73 17.58
N PRO A 151 -2.11 5.52 18.91
CA PRO A 151 -2.60 4.26 19.50
C PRO A 151 -4.05 3.94 19.14
N ASN A 152 -4.85 4.95 18.79
CA ASN A 152 -6.26 4.80 18.45
C ASN A 152 -6.50 4.58 16.94
N ALA A 153 -5.47 4.68 16.11
CA ALA A 153 -5.63 4.45 14.68
C ALA A 153 -6.01 2.99 14.41
N ILE A 154 -7.07 2.76 13.63
CA ILE A 154 -7.49 1.42 13.24
C ILE A 154 -6.66 0.90 12.05
N ILE A 155 -6.35 -0.38 12.06
CA ILE A 155 -5.74 -1.11 10.94
C ILE A 155 -6.75 -2.16 10.47
N LEU A 156 -7.47 -1.83 9.41
CA LEU A 156 -8.53 -2.63 8.80
C LEU A 156 -8.02 -3.25 7.49
N ALA A 157 -7.89 -4.55 7.40
CA ALA A 157 -7.40 -5.21 6.21
C ALA A 157 -8.53 -5.69 5.28
N GLU A 158 -8.33 -5.56 3.98
CA GLU A 158 -9.10 -6.32 3.01
C GLU A 158 -8.50 -7.72 2.90
N HIS A 159 -9.29 -8.71 3.30
CA HIS A 159 -8.94 -10.12 3.19
C HIS A 159 -10.19 -10.97 3.09
N TYR A 160 -10.18 -11.94 2.19
CA TYR A 160 -11.21 -12.97 2.03
C TYR A 160 -10.73 -14.25 2.69
N GLY A 161 -11.61 -14.91 3.44
CA GLY A 161 -11.30 -16.16 4.13
C GLY A 161 -10.70 -16.00 5.53
N ASP A 162 -10.02 -17.04 6.02
CA ASP A 162 -9.54 -17.10 7.41
C ASP A 162 -8.39 -16.13 7.71
N ALA A 163 -8.68 -15.10 8.47
CA ALA A 163 -7.73 -14.06 8.87
C ALA A 163 -7.07 -14.30 10.25
N LYS A 164 -7.32 -15.46 10.89
CA LYS A 164 -6.86 -15.69 12.29
C LYS A 164 -5.38 -15.52 12.50
N SER A 165 -4.53 -15.79 11.49
CA SER A 165 -3.09 -15.65 11.61
C SER A 165 -2.65 -14.19 11.78
N TRP A 166 -3.39 -13.23 11.23
CA TRP A 166 -3.11 -11.78 11.31
C TRP A 166 -3.86 -11.07 12.44
N LEU A 167 -4.87 -11.71 13.05
CA LEU A 167 -5.71 -11.11 14.11
C LEU A 167 -5.27 -11.53 15.52
N ARG A 168 -3.98 -11.76 15.73
CA ARG A 168 -3.42 -12.16 17.04
C ARG A 168 -3.09 -10.97 17.95
N GLY A 169 -3.35 -9.74 17.50
CA GLY A 169 -3.11 -8.51 18.26
C GLY A 169 -1.79 -7.81 17.93
N ASP A 170 -0.98 -8.37 17.05
CA ASP A 170 0.34 -7.86 16.65
C ASP A 170 0.42 -7.40 15.19
N GLU A 171 -0.66 -7.56 14.40
CA GLU A 171 -0.75 -7.16 12.99
C GLU A 171 -2.00 -6.30 12.76
N TRP A 172 -3.05 -6.84 12.13
CA TRP A 172 -4.29 -6.10 11.87
C TRP A 172 -5.19 -6.04 13.11
N ASP A 173 -5.99 -4.97 13.23
CA ASP A 173 -7.02 -4.88 14.27
C ASP A 173 -8.28 -5.66 13.85
N THR A 174 -8.62 -5.62 12.56
CA THR A 174 -9.83 -6.23 12.03
C THR A 174 -9.72 -6.42 10.51
N VAL A 175 -10.69 -7.12 9.93
CA VAL A 175 -10.83 -7.31 8.48
C VAL A 175 -12.17 -6.79 7.99
N MET A 176 -12.28 -6.51 6.70
CA MET A 176 -13.57 -6.28 6.04
C MET A 176 -14.42 -7.56 6.17
N ASN A 177 -15.68 -7.39 6.61
CA ASN A 177 -16.50 -8.53 7.03
C ASN A 177 -17.21 -9.22 5.84
N TYR A 178 -16.44 -9.87 5.00
CA TYR A 178 -16.97 -10.64 3.88
C TYR A 178 -17.64 -11.94 4.35
N ASP A 179 -16.93 -12.77 5.11
CA ASP A 179 -17.36 -14.12 5.47
C ASP A 179 -18.51 -14.15 6.47
N ALA A 180 -18.53 -13.23 7.46
CA ALA A 180 -19.50 -13.25 8.53
C ALA A 180 -20.71 -12.32 8.31
N PHE A 181 -20.68 -11.47 7.29
CA PHE A 181 -21.76 -10.52 7.01
C PHE A 181 -22.19 -10.56 5.53
N MET A 182 -21.30 -10.23 4.60
CA MET A 182 -21.65 -10.07 3.20
C MET A 182 -22.14 -11.41 2.59
N GLU A 183 -21.36 -12.48 2.73
CA GLU A 183 -21.70 -13.79 2.17
C GLU A 183 -22.99 -14.38 2.76
N PRO A 184 -23.20 -14.45 4.08
CA PRO A 184 -24.44 -14.94 4.65
C PRO A 184 -25.68 -14.16 4.20
N LEU A 185 -25.57 -12.82 4.09
CA LEU A 185 -26.67 -12.02 3.56
C LEU A 185 -26.94 -12.31 2.08
N THR A 186 -25.89 -12.40 1.27
CA THR A 186 -26.03 -12.73 -0.14
C THR A 186 -26.73 -14.09 -0.30
N TRP A 187 -26.28 -15.13 0.41
CA TRP A 187 -26.89 -16.47 0.34
C TRP A 187 -28.34 -16.51 0.86
N PHE A 188 -28.67 -15.63 1.81
CA PHE A 188 -30.06 -15.57 2.32
C PHE A 188 -31.01 -14.91 1.32
N PHE A 189 -30.53 -13.92 0.54
CA PHE A 189 -31.37 -13.15 -0.37
C PHE A 189 -31.31 -13.61 -1.84
N THR A 190 -30.43 -14.52 -2.21
CA THR A 190 -30.32 -15.09 -3.57
C THR A 190 -30.64 -16.55 -3.63
#